data_3d0224547369356232321e9f74b9c756
#
_entry.id   3d0224547369356232321e9f74b9c756
#
_cell.length_a   1.000
_cell.length_b   1.000
_cell.length_c   1.000
_cell.angle_alpha   90.00
_cell.angle_beta   90.00
_cell.angle_gamma   90.00
#
_symmetry.space_group_name_H-M   'P 1'
#
loop_
_entity.id
_entity.type
_entity.pdbx_description
1 polymer ?
#
loop_
_entity_poly.entity_id
_entity_poly.type
_entity_poly.pdbx_seq_one_letter_code
_entity_poly.pdbx_strand_id
1 'polypeptide(L)'
;MSYNIAVVNFELPEDFDEACALVNPLADEDVAEIEPIYQKFHDAVTKIYPCLCTLPDEEIDNGVWCDGPLINNFTVKAPVIGFSHSKVEGALPTVGELALNMGLSVLDWQTGRVYNP
;
A
#
# COMPACT_ATOMS: atom_id res chain seq x y z
N MET A 1 -9.36 2.75 -13.26
CA MET A 1 -9.58 2.09 -11.95
C MET A 1 -8.25 1.66 -11.35
N SER A 2 -8.17 1.61 -10.06
CA SER A 2 -6.97 1.18 -9.35
C SER A 2 -7.25 -0.06 -8.51
N TYR A 3 -6.21 -0.83 -8.24
CA TYR A 3 -6.27 -1.96 -7.32
C TYR A 3 -5.66 -1.50 -6.01
N ASN A 4 -6.46 -1.41 -4.96
CA ASN A 4 -6.05 -0.80 -3.69
C ASN A 4 -5.87 -1.82 -2.58
N ILE A 5 -4.79 -1.66 -1.81
CA ILE A 5 -4.57 -2.41 -0.57
C ILE A 5 -4.24 -1.43 0.55
N ALA A 6 -4.51 -1.83 1.79
CA ALA A 6 -4.04 -1.12 2.97
C ALA A 6 -2.88 -1.90 3.59
N VAL A 7 -1.91 -1.17 4.15
CA VAL A 7 -0.76 -1.74 4.84
C VAL A 7 -0.74 -1.15 6.25
N VAL A 8 -0.76 -2.00 7.27
CA VAL A 8 -0.84 -1.55 8.66
C VAL A 8 0.17 -2.25 9.55
N ASN A 9 0.59 -1.59 10.62
CA ASN A 9 1.62 -2.09 11.54
C ASN A 9 1.05 -2.81 12.77
N PHE A 10 -0.14 -3.40 12.62
CA PHE A 10 -0.76 -4.20 13.67
C PHE A 10 -1.47 -5.40 13.05
N GLU A 11 -1.74 -6.42 13.87
CA GLU A 11 -2.43 -7.61 13.43
C GLU A 11 -3.88 -7.30 13.06
N LEU A 12 -4.33 -7.80 11.90
CA LEU A 12 -5.70 -7.63 11.44
C LEU A 12 -6.57 -8.84 11.85
N PRO A 13 -7.87 -8.62 12.14
CA PRO A 13 -8.81 -9.72 12.29
C PRO A 13 -8.83 -10.59 11.03
N GLU A 14 -9.03 -11.89 11.21
CA GLU A 14 -9.13 -12.82 10.07
C GLU A 14 -10.39 -12.58 9.24
N ASP A 15 -11.45 -12.08 9.89
CA ASP A 15 -12.70 -11.74 9.21
C ASP A 15 -12.49 -10.43 8.41
N PHE A 16 -12.75 -10.49 7.12
CA PHE A 16 -12.56 -9.35 6.24
C PHE A 16 -13.41 -8.14 6.64
N ASP A 17 -14.68 -8.35 6.99
CA ASP A 17 -15.58 -7.26 7.38
C ASP A 17 -15.10 -6.58 8.67
N GLU A 18 -14.61 -7.34 9.63
CA GLU A 18 -14.04 -6.80 10.86
C GLU A 18 -12.75 -6.02 10.57
N ALA A 19 -11.91 -6.53 9.69
CA ALA A 19 -10.70 -5.84 9.27
C ALA A 19 -11.02 -4.52 8.58
N CYS A 20 -12.02 -4.48 7.70
CA CYS A 20 -12.47 -3.26 7.05
C CYS A 20 -13.00 -2.24 8.07
N ALA A 21 -13.79 -2.69 9.04
CA ALA A 21 -14.33 -1.81 10.08
C ALA A 21 -13.22 -1.17 10.92
N LEU A 22 -12.11 -1.88 11.10
CA LEU A 22 -10.95 -1.36 11.83
C LEU A 22 -10.10 -0.41 10.97
N VAL A 23 -9.86 -0.77 9.72
CA VAL A 23 -8.92 -0.05 8.84
C VAL A 23 -9.56 1.19 8.19
N ASN A 24 -10.81 1.11 7.74
CA ASN A 24 -11.43 2.20 6.98
C ASN A 24 -11.41 3.55 7.71
N PRO A 25 -11.75 3.64 9.01
CA PRO A 25 -11.64 4.91 9.72
C PRO A 25 -10.20 5.43 9.80
N LEU A 26 -9.22 4.52 9.98
CA LEU A 26 -7.82 4.90 10.08
C LEU A 26 -7.25 5.39 8.75
N ALA A 27 -7.77 4.90 7.64
CA ALA A 27 -7.36 5.35 6.31
C ALA A 27 -7.77 6.81 6.03
N ASP A 28 -8.74 7.33 6.78
CA ASP A 28 -9.22 8.71 6.67
C ASP A 28 -8.63 9.63 7.74
N GLU A 29 -7.82 9.11 8.66
CA GLU A 29 -7.20 9.92 9.72
C GLU A 29 -5.79 10.32 9.35
N ASP A 30 -5.56 11.63 9.20
CA ASP A 30 -4.24 12.17 8.90
C ASP A 30 -3.31 12.08 10.11
N VAL A 31 -2.00 11.93 9.83
CA VAL A 31 -0.96 11.99 10.85
C VAL A 31 -0.05 13.19 10.61
N ALA A 32 0.50 13.76 11.69
CA ALA A 32 1.45 14.87 11.59
C ALA A 32 2.79 14.41 11.02
N GLU A 33 3.20 13.19 11.35
CA GLU A 33 4.45 12.61 10.89
C GLU A 33 4.23 11.17 10.47
N ILE A 34 4.91 10.75 9.40
CA ILE A 34 4.86 9.36 8.93
C ILE A 34 5.62 8.48 9.92
N GLU A 35 5.01 7.37 10.36
CA GLU A 35 5.68 6.43 11.24
C GLU A 35 6.92 5.83 10.56
N PRO A 36 8.01 5.61 11.32
CA PRO A 36 9.26 5.11 10.75
C PRO A 36 9.11 3.81 9.94
N ILE A 37 8.25 2.89 10.39
CA ILE A 37 8.06 1.63 9.66
C ILE A 37 7.41 1.85 8.30
N TYR A 38 6.49 2.81 8.20
CA TYR A 38 5.85 3.14 6.93
C TYR A 38 6.82 3.85 5.99
N GLN A 39 7.68 4.73 6.54
CA GLN A 39 8.72 5.36 5.75
C GLN A 39 9.69 4.31 5.18
N LYS A 40 10.10 3.34 5.99
CA LYS A 40 10.96 2.24 5.55
C LYS A 40 10.29 1.42 4.46
N PHE A 41 9.00 1.12 4.62
CA PHE A 41 8.25 0.37 3.62
C PHE A 41 8.16 1.14 2.31
N HIS A 42 7.82 2.43 2.37
CA HIS A 42 7.80 3.31 1.20
C HIS A 42 9.14 3.28 0.47
N ASP A 43 10.23 3.47 1.21
CA ASP A 43 11.57 3.52 0.62
C ASP A 43 11.94 2.17 -0.03
N ALA A 44 11.53 1.07 0.59
CA ALA A 44 11.81 -0.27 0.06
C ALA A 44 11.03 -0.55 -1.22
N VAL A 45 9.72 -0.22 -1.26
CA VAL A 45 8.91 -0.48 -2.46
C VAL A 45 9.28 0.44 -3.62
N THR A 46 9.69 1.69 -3.34
CA THR A 46 10.08 2.62 -4.40
C THR A 46 11.45 2.33 -4.99
N LYS A 47 12.26 1.53 -4.32
CA LYS A 47 13.50 1.01 -4.91
C LYS A 47 13.22 -0.05 -5.97
N ILE A 48 12.15 -0.83 -5.79
CA ILE A 48 11.76 -1.88 -6.73
C ILE A 48 10.88 -1.29 -7.83
N TYR A 49 9.90 -0.49 -7.43
CA TYR A 49 8.93 0.14 -8.33
C TYR A 49 8.93 1.65 -8.10
N PRO A 50 9.68 2.43 -8.90
CA PRO A 50 9.83 3.87 -8.68
C PRO A 50 8.50 4.61 -8.64
N CYS A 51 8.45 5.66 -7.80
CA CYS A 51 7.31 6.56 -7.74
C CYS A 51 7.06 7.20 -9.11
N LEU A 52 5.79 7.41 -9.48
CA LEU A 52 5.44 8.06 -10.75
C LEU A 52 6.06 9.45 -10.87
N CYS A 53 6.23 10.15 -9.76
CA CYS A 53 6.82 11.49 -9.74
C CYS A 53 8.29 11.53 -10.18
N THR A 54 8.96 10.37 -10.22
CA THR A 54 10.37 10.27 -10.65
C THR A 54 10.51 9.72 -12.07
N LEU A 55 9.41 9.31 -12.70
CA LEU A 55 9.45 8.74 -14.04
C LEU A 55 9.37 9.83 -15.11
N PRO A 56 10.06 9.66 -16.26
CA PRO A 56 9.85 10.52 -17.42
C PRO A 56 8.40 10.41 -17.93
N ASP A 57 7.89 11.46 -18.56
CA ASP A 57 6.51 11.48 -19.08
C ASP A 57 6.19 10.27 -19.96
N GLU A 58 7.14 9.82 -20.76
CA GLU A 58 6.99 8.67 -21.65
C GLU A 58 6.90 7.33 -20.92
N GLU A 59 7.30 7.27 -19.65
CA GLU A 59 7.30 6.04 -18.85
C GLU A 59 6.19 6.01 -17.78
N ILE A 60 5.43 7.08 -17.62
CA ILE A 60 4.37 7.13 -16.59
C ILE A 60 3.36 6.01 -16.78
N ASP A 61 2.99 5.71 -18.02
CA ASP A 61 2.03 4.64 -18.32
C ASP A 61 2.56 3.24 -17.99
N ASN A 62 3.87 3.10 -17.83
CA ASN A 62 4.51 1.85 -17.43
C ASN A 62 4.70 1.75 -15.92
N GLY A 63 4.31 2.77 -15.15
CA GLY A 63 4.43 2.77 -13.71
C GLY A 63 3.48 1.78 -13.05
N VAL A 64 3.91 1.25 -11.89
CA VAL A 64 3.14 0.29 -11.10
C VAL A 64 2.04 0.98 -10.31
N TRP A 65 2.29 2.18 -9.81
CA TRP A 65 1.38 2.92 -8.95
C TRP A 65 0.34 3.68 -9.76
N CYS A 66 -0.88 3.76 -9.23
CA CYS A 66 -1.98 4.45 -9.95
C CYS A 66 -1.88 5.97 -9.84
N ASP A 67 -1.15 6.49 -8.87
CA ASP A 67 -0.94 7.93 -8.67
C ASP A 67 0.41 8.19 -7.99
N GLY A 68 0.78 9.44 -7.85
CA GLY A 68 2.02 9.88 -7.22
C GLY A 68 1.95 11.32 -6.75
N PRO A 69 2.84 11.78 -5.85
CA PRO A 69 3.91 10.98 -5.22
C PRO A 69 3.36 9.93 -4.25
N LEU A 70 3.94 8.73 -4.28
CA LEU A 70 3.47 7.62 -3.44
C LEU A 70 3.52 7.94 -1.95
N ILE A 71 4.51 8.73 -1.52
CA ILE A 71 4.67 9.09 -0.11
C ILE A 71 3.42 9.76 0.48
N ASN A 72 2.62 10.44 -0.34
CA ASN A 72 1.40 11.08 0.13
C ASN A 72 0.36 10.08 0.65
N ASN A 73 0.45 8.83 0.24
CA ASN A 73 -0.45 7.77 0.71
C ASN A 73 -0.11 7.31 2.13
N PHE A 74 1.04 7.72 2.66
CA PHE A 74 1.52 7.30 3.98
C PHE A 74 1.29 8.37 5.06
N THR A 75 0.57 9.44 4.74
CA THR A 75 0.28 10.52 5.68
C THR A 75 -1.00 10.30 6.49
N VAL A 76 -1.48 9.06 6.53
CA VAL A 76 -2.65 8.64 7.30
C VAL A 76 -2.27 7.46 8.21
N LYS A 77 -3.14 7.14 9.17
CA LYS A 77 -2.87 6.06 10.14
C LYS A 77 -2.86 4.67 9.51
N ALA A 78 -3.64 4.45 8.46
CA ALA A 78 -3.63 3.20 7.71
C ALA A 78 -3.34 3.52 6.24
N PRO A 79 -2.08 3.44 5.81
CA PRO A 79 -1.73 3.76 4.42
C PRO A 79 -2.46 2.87 3.43
N VAL A 80 -2.99 3.51 2.38
CA VAL A 80 -3.65 2.82 1.27
C VAL A 80 -2.84 3.11 0.01
N ILE A 81 -2.40 2.06 -0.66
CA ILE A 81 -1.65 2.20 -1.90
C ILE A 81 -2.43 1.59 -3.05
N GLY A 82 -2.40 2.27 -4.20
CA GLY A 82 -3.11 1.84 -5.40
C GLY A 82 -2.17 1.43 -6.50
N PHE A 83 -2.45 0.27 -7.10
CA PHE A 83 -1.70 -0.24 -8.25
C PHE A 83 -2.44 0.06 -9.53
N SER A 84 -1.68 0.29 -10.61
CA SER A 84 -2.22 0.27 -11.95
C SER A 84 -2.72 -1.14 -12.27
N HIS A 85 -3.93 -1.28 -12.83
CA HIS A 85 -4.49 -2.58 -13.19
C HIS A 85 -3.61 -3.38 -14.15
N SER A 86 -2.91 -2.71 -15.04
CA SER A 86 -2.03 -3.38 -16.00
C SER A 86 -0.78 -3.98 -15.37
N LYS A 87 -0.41 -3.55 -14.15
CA LYS A 87 0.83 -3.95 -13.48
C LYS A 87 0.62 -4.73 -12.18
N VAL A 88 -0.60 -4.76 -11.66
CA VAL A 88 -0.87 -5.32 -10.33
C VAL A 88 -0.50 -6.80 -10.21
N GLU A 89 -0.74 -7.60 -11.25
CA GLU A 89 -0.46 -9.04 -11.20
C GLU A 89 1.01 -9.34 -10.91
N GLY A 90 1.92 -8.54 -11.47
CA GLY A 90 3.35 -8.72 -11.25
C GLY A 90 3.84 -8.06 -9.95
N ALA A 91 3.24 -6.93 -9.57
CA ALA A 91 3.73 -6.12 -8.46
C ALA A 91 3.14 -6.52 -7.10
N LEU A 92 1.86 -6.89 -7.06
CA LEU A 92 1.16 -7.17 -5.80
C LEU A 92 1.83 -8.27 -4.96
N PRO A 93 2.21 -9.44 -5.53
CA PRO A 93 2.88 -10.47 -4.73
C PRO A 93 4.19 -9.99 -4.12
N THR A 94 4.98 -9.24 -4.88
CA THR A 94 6.28 -8.71 -4.41
C THR A 94 6.07 -7.70 -3.28
N VAL A 95 5.16 -6.75 -3.47
CA VAL A 95 4.88 -5.71 -2.47
C VAL A 95 4.24 -6.31 -1.22
N GLY A 96 3.31 -7.26 -1.39
CA GLY A 96 2.67 -7.95 -0.27
C GLY A 96 3.67 -8.75 0.56
N GLU A 97 4.55 -9.50 -0.09
CA GLU A 97 5.60 -10.26 0.59
C GLU A 97 6.55 -9.34 1.35
N LEU A 98 6.94 -8.22 0.75
CA LEU A 98 7.80 -7.24 1.40
C LEU A 98 7.12 -6.68 2.67
N ALA A 99 5.84 -6.35 2.59
CA ALA A 99 5.09 -5.86 3.75
C ALA A 99 5.10 -6.88 4.88
N LEU A 100 4.77 -8.14 4.57
CA LEU A 100 4.74 -9.21 5.57
C LEU A 100 6.11 -9.45 6.19
N ASN A 101 7.17 -9.42 5.38
CA ASN A 101 8.55 -9.58 5.87
C ASN A 101 8.99 -8.44 6.79
N MET A 102 8.37 -7.27 6.66
CA MET A 102 8.64 -6.12 7.53
C MET A 102 7.75 -6.09 8.78
N GLY A 103 6.92 -7.12 8.98
CA GLY A 103 6.01 -7.20 10.12
C GLY A 103 4.72 -6.41 9.93
N LEU A 104 4.38 -6.06 8.70
CA LEU A 104 3.16 -5.33 8.37
C LEU A 104 2.07 -6.30 7.90
N SER A 105 0.82 -5.95 8.20
CA SER A 105 -0.35 -6.69 7.71
C SER A 105 -0.90 -6.01 6.46
N VAL A 106 -1.58 -6.77 5.61
CA VAL A 106 -2.13 -6.28 4.35
C VAL A 106 -3.62 -6.59 4.28
N LEU A 107 -4.43 -5.57 3.95
CA LEU A 107 -5.86 -5.71 3.69
C LEU A 107 -6.09 -5.50 2.20
N ASP A 108 -6.60 -6.52 1.53
CA ASP A 108 -6.89 -6.48 0.09
C ASP A 108 -8.39 -6.43 -0.13
N TRP A 109 -8.90 -5.24 -0.48
CA TRP A 109 -10.33 -5.02 -0.69
C TRP A 109 -10.84 -5.69 -1.97
N GLN A 110 -10.01 -5.85 -2.99
CA GLN A 110 -10.43 -6.42 -4.27
C GLN A 110 -10.72 -7.93 -4.17
N THR A 111 -9.92 -8.65 -3.38
CA THR A 111 -10.10 -10.09 -3.20
C THR A 111 -10.84 -10.45 -1.93
N GLY A 112 -11.06 -9.48 -1.03
CA GLY A 112 -11.69 -9.73 0.26
C GLY A 112 -10.81 -10.55 1.19
N ARG A 113 -9.50 -10.38 1.14
CA ARG A 113 -8.53 -11.15 1.93
C ARG A 113 -7.74 -10.30 2.90
N VAL A 114 -7.33 -10.95 3.99
CA VAL A 114 -6.49 -10.37 5.04
C VAL A 114 -5.21 -11.20 5.13
N TYR A 115 -4.06 -10.52 5.19
CA TYR A 115 -2.76 -11.18 5.33
C TYR A 115 -2.06 -10.62 6.56
N ASN A 116 -1.68 -11.50 7.49
CA ASN A 116 -0.85 -11.15 8.65
C ASN A 116 0.53 -11.80 8.51
N PRO A 117 1.58 -11.12 9.03
CA PRO A 117 2.93 -11.68 8.97
C PRO A 117 3.08 -12.94 9.81
#